data_2f0b4dc64c58c12b4de2870ad7872d18
#
_entry.id   2f0b4dc64c58c12b4de2870ad7872d18
#
_cell.length_a   1.000
_cell.length_b   1.000
_cell.length_c   1.000
_cell.angle_alpha   90.00
_cell.angle_beta   90.00
_cell.angle_gamma   90.00
#
_symmetry.space_group_name_H-M   'P 1'
#
loop_
_entity.id
_entity.type
_entity.pdbx_description
1 polymer ?
#
loop_
_entity_poly.entity_id
_entity_poly.type
_entity_poly.pdbx_seq_one_letter_code
_entity_poly.pdbx_strand_id
1 'polypeptide(L)'
;MLPRRLGEGVDSDFDRIRMLRGYDHFFPVDGWRQNILTEVGELRDARSGRRVEILSSQPGVTLYTGNRLGGGCPETKSGGRYRDYEGVAVVCQGYPDAVNRPEFPSPLLAPDGF
;
A
#
# COMPACT_ATOMS: atom_id res chain seq x y z
N MET A 1 0.72 17.17 -1.29
CA MET A 1 1.52 16.70 -0.12
C MET A 1 2.99 16.73 -0.48
N LEU A 2 3.89 17.09 0.46
CA LEU A 2 5.34 17.03 0.18
C LEU A 2 5.82 15.58 0.21
N PRO A 3 6.75 15.18 -0.69
CA PRO A 3 7.31 13.84 -0.70
C PRO A 3 8.07 13.56 0.63
N ARG A 4 7.92 12.34 1.14
CA ARG A 4 8.61 11.87 2.35
C ARG A 4 9.40 10.61 2.05
N ARG A 5 10.51 10.43 2.73
CA ARG A 5 11.24 9.16 2.67
C ARG A 5 10.48 8.09 3.44
N LEU A 6 10.30 6.91 2.87
CA LEU A 6 9.65 5.80 3.57
C LEU A 6 10.38 5.42 4.87
N GLY A 7 11.72 5.43 4.86
CA GLY A 7 12.51 5.13 6.06
C GLY A 7 12.24 6.05 7.24
N GLU A 8 12.02 7.35 7.00
CA GLU A 8 11.67 8.30 8.07
C GLU A 8 10.34 7.94 8.76
N GLY A 9 9.40 7.37 8.01
CA GLY A 9 8.12 6.92 8.56
C GLY A 9 8.21 5.56 9.25
N VAL A 10 9.06 4.66 8.77
CA VAL A 10 9.29 3.33 9.38
C VAL A 10 9.88 3.46 10.78
N ASP A 11 10.74 4.46 11.01
CA ASP A 11 11.38 4.75 12.30
C ASP A 11 10.51 5.65 13.21
N SER A 12 9.27 5.90 12.84
CA SER A 12 8.34 6.72 13.61
C SER A 12 7.97 6.11 14.96
N ASP A 13 7.85 6.94 15.99
CA ASP A 13 7.39 6.55 17.33
C ASP A 13 5.88 6.23 17.40
N PHE A 14 5.17 6.29 16.30
CA PHE A 14 3.76 5.92 16.24
C PHE A 14 3.57 4.43 16.58
N ASP A 15 2.79 4.14 17.61
CA ASP A 15 2.67 2.78 18.19
C ASP A 15 2.38 1.68 17.18
N ARG A 16 1.50 1.92 16.20
CA ARG A 16 1.19 0.94 15.16
C ARG A 16 2.38 0.66 14.24
N ILE A 17 3.16 1.68 13.89
CA ILE A 17 4.36 1.50 13.07
C ILE A 17 5.39 0.70 13.85
N ARG A 18 5.59 1.00 15.13
CA ARG A 18 6.50 0.24 16.00
C ARG A 18 6.07 -1.22 16.15
N MET A 19 4.78 -1.47 16.41
CA MET A 19 4.24 -2.82 16.56
C MET A 19 4.39 -3.65 15.28
N LEU A 20 4.17 -3.05 14.13
CA LEU A 20 4.27 -3.70 12.83
C LEU A 20 5.70 -3.67 12.26
N ARG A 21 6.61 -2.94 12.91
CA ARG A 21 8.00 -2.74 12.47
C ARG A 21 8.09 -2.02 11.11
N GLY A 22 7.13 -1.17 10.80
CA GLY A 22 7.06 -0.42 9.54
C GLY A 22 5.61 -0.20 9.07
N TYR A 23 5.45 0.18 7.82
CA TYR A 23 4.12 0.31 7.25
C TYR A 23 3.51 -1.06 6.96
N ASP A 24 2.27 -1.20 7.32
CA ASP A 24 1.29 -2.19 6.88
C ASP A 24 -0.06 -1.57 7.18
N HIS A 25 -0.35 -0.49 6.44
CA HIS A 25 -1.43 0.43 6.76
C HIS A 25 -2.26 0.75 5.54
N PHE A 26 -3.57 0.83 5.77
CA PHE A 26 -4.53 1.32 4.81
C PHE A 26 -4.62 2.85 4.88
N PHE A 27 -4.65 3.47 3.71
CA PHE A 27 -4.86 4.90 3.51
C PHE A 27 -6.03 5.12 2.56
N PRO A 28 -7.03 5.94 2.93
CA PRO A 28 -8.04 6.41 1.99
C PRO A 28 -7.39 7.24 0.87
N VAL A 29 -7.92 7.12 -0.34
CA VAL A 29 -7.48 7.94 -1.48
C VAL A 29 -8.25 9.26 -1.47
N ASP A 30 -7.52 10.36 -1.31
CA ASP A 30 -8.10 11.70 -1.33
C ASP A 30 -8.76 11.99 -2.69
N GLY A 31 -9.99 12.50 -2.66
CA GLY A 31 -10.72 12.84 -3.87
C GLY A 31 -11.20 11.66 -4.70
N TRP A 32 -11.12 10.43 -4.17
CA TRP A 32 -11.65 9.25 -4.85
C TRP A 32 -13.12 9.42 -5.24
N ARG A 33 -13.45 8.94 -6.44
CA ARG A 33 -14.83 8.82 -6.94
C ARG A 33 -15.00 7.47 -7.60
N GLN A 34 -16.15 6.87 -7.40
CA GLN A 34 -16.48 5.57 -7.99
C GLN A 34 -16.30 5.61 -9.52
N ASN A 35 -15.69 4.57 -10.08
CA ASN A 35 -15.44 4.38 -11.52
C ASN A 35 -14.54 5.45 -12.17
N ILE A 36 -13.81 6.24 -11.35
CA ILE A 36 -12.84 7.21 -11.87
C ILE A 36 -11.44 6.79 -11.47
N LEU A 37 -10.53 6.75 -12.45
CA LEU A 37 -9.12 6.53 -12.21
C LEU A 37 -8.52 7.76 -11.54
N THR A 38 -8.09 7.62 -10.30
CA THR A 38 -7.56 8.69 -9.45
C THR A 38 -6.08 8.43 -9.17
N GLU A 39 -5.29 9.47 -9.13
CA GLU A 39 -3.89 9.37 -8.70
C GLU A 39 -3.83 9.00 -7.20
N VAL A 40 -3.19 7.87 -6.92
CA VAL A 40 -2.98 7.36 -5.56
C VAL A 40 -1.69 7.90 -4.97
N GLY A 41 -0.64 7.99 -5.79
CA GLY A 41 0.66 8.48 -5.38
C GLY A 41 1.79 8.05 -6.29
N GLU A 42 2.99 8.39 -5.86
CA GLU A 42 4.23 8.10 -6.57
C GLU A 42 5.26 7.47 -5.62
N LEU A 43 5.96 6.46 -6.10
CA LEU A 43 7.18 5.95 -5.48
C LEU A 43 8.38 6.35 -6.35
N ARG A 44 9.44 6.87 -5.72
CA ARG A 44 10.67 7.26 -6.41
C ARG A 44 11.91 6.80 -5.65
N ASP A 45 12.84 6.19 -6.37
CA ASP A 45 14.19 5.95 -5.89
C ASP A 45 15.14 7.00 -6.44
N ALA A 46 15.65 7.88 -5.55
CA ALA A 46 16.54 8.96 -5.95
C ALA A 46 17.90 8.47 -6.47
N ARG A 47 18.34 7.27 -6.07
CA ARG A 47 19.63 6.71 -6.48
C ARG A 47 19.61 6.14 -7.88
N SER A 48 18.57 5.38 -8.23
CA SER A 48 18.44 4.79 -9.57
C SER A 48 17.66 5.66 -10.54
N GLY A 49 16.97 6.70 -10.05
CA GLY A 49 16.05 7.53 -10.83
C GLY A 49 14.74 6.84 -11.21
N ARG A 50 14.51 5.62 -10.75
CA ARG A 50 13.26 4.89 -11.05
C ARG A 50 12.08 5.59 -10.38
N ARG A 51 10.97 5.62 -11.11
CA ARG A 51 9.72 6.23 -10.68
C ARG A 51 8.56 5.31 -11.05
N VAL A 52 7.59 5.18 -10.13
CA VAL A 52 6.34 4.47 -10.35
C VAL A 52 5.20 5.40 -9.96
N GLU A 53 4.38 5.75 -10.91
CA GLU A 53 3.09 6.45 -10.68
C GLU A 53 2.00 5.41 -10.50
N ILE A 54 1.14 5.63 -9.52
CA ILE A 54 0.08 4.71 -9.14
C ILE A 54 -1.25 5.41 -9.32
N LEU A 55 -2.07 4.87 -10.21
CA LEU A 55 -3.45 5.32 -10.43
C LEU A 55 -4.37 4.14 -10.13
N SER A 56 -5.53 4.42 -9.53
CA SER A 56 -6.50 3.40 -9.19
C SER A 56 -7.92 3.92 -9.21
N SER A 57 -8.87 3.04 -9.51
CA SER A 57 -10.30 3.26 -9.30
C SER A 57 -10.76 2.82 -7.90
N GLN A 58 -9.87 2.23 -7.09
CA GLN A 58 -10.18 1.78 -5.75
C GLN A 58 -10.14 2.94 -4.73
N PRO A 59 -11.00 2.90 -3.68
CA PRO A 59 -11.14 4.00 -2.72
C PRO A 59 -10.01 4.10 -1.71
N GLY A 60 -9.10 3.15 -1.69
CA GLY A 60 -7.99 3.14 -0.77
C GLY A 60 -6.79 2.36 -1.24
N VAL A 61 -5.72 2.47 -0.50
CA VAL A 61 -4.45 1.81 -0.76
C VAL A 61 -3.83 1.32 0.53
N THR A 62 -3.34 0.08 0.54
CA THR A 62 -2.47 -0.41 1.61
C THR A 62 -1.02 -0.29 1.17
N LEU A 63 -0.22 0.33 2.01
CA LEU A 63 1.24 0.41 1.87
C LEU A 63 1.88 -0.57 2.85
N TYR A 64 2.70 -1.49 2.32
CA TYR A 64 3.47 -2.44 3.10
C TYR A 64 4.96 -2.33 2.76
N THR A 65 5.79 -2.12 3.74
CA THR A 65 7.25 -1.90 3.55
C THR A 65 8.09 -3.17 3.66
N GLY A 66 7.49 -4.32 3.49
CA GLY A 66 8.24 -5.59 3.48
C GLY A 66 8.79 -5.99 4.84
N ASN A 67 8.14 -5.60 5.92
CA ASN A 67 8.63 -5.69 7.32
C ASN A 67 8.98 -7.12 7.78
N ARG A 68 8.49 -8.15 7.09
CA ARG A 68 8.64 -9.57 7.44
C ARG A 68 8.91 -10.46 6.22
N LEU A 69 9.51 -9.94 5.18
CA LEU A 69 9.84 -10.72 3.99
C LEU A 69 10.86 -11.81 4.27
N GLY A 70 11.83 -11.55 5.17
CA GLY A 70 12.90 -12.50 5.49
C GLY A 70 12.46 -13.73 6.30
N GLY A 71 11.30 -13.67 6.97
CA GLY A 71 10.86 -14.70 7.92
C GLY A 71 9.97 -15.80 7.37
N GLY A 72 9.42 -15.66 6.17
CA GLY A 72 8.36 -16.58 5.71
C GLY A 72 8.24 -16.75 4.21
N CYS A 73 9.02 -16.04 3.42
CA CYS A 73 8.98 -16.18 1.97
C CYS A 73 9.79 -17.37 1.49
N PRO A 74 9.28 -18.15 0.54
CA PRO A 74 10.05 -19.19 -0.13
C PRO A 74 11.24 -18.58 -0.87
N GLU A 75 12.11 -19.43 -1.40
CA GLU A 75 13.22 -18.98 -2.25
C GLU A 75 12.70 -18.16 -3.44
N THR A 76 13.45 -17.13 -3.78
CA THR A 76 13.14 -16.29 -4.96
C THR A 76 13.33 -17.07 -6.25
N LYS A 77 12.75 -16.58 -7.35
CA LYS A 77 12.97 -17.19 -8.69
C LYS A 77 14.45 -17.27 -9.09
N SER A 78 15.30 -16.45 -8.50
CA SER A 78 16.76 -16.44 -8.72
C SER A 78 17.55 -17.30 -7.72
N GLY A 79 16.86 -18.06 -6.87
CA GLY A 79 17.50 -18.97 -5.90
C GLY A 79 18.02 -18.31 -4.62
N GLY A 80 17.70 -17.02 -4.42
CA GLY A 80 18.05 -16.28 -3.20
C GLY A 80 16.91 -16.30 -2.17
N ARG A 81 17.11 -15.57 -1.06
CA ARG A 81 16.07 -15.33 -0.05
C ARG A 81 15.85 -13.83 0.09
N TYR A 82 14.60 -13.44 0.29
CA TYR A 82 14.27 -12.07 0.64
C TYR A 82 14.71 -11.75 2.07
N ARG A 83 15.11 -10.51 2.27
CA ARG A 83 15.33 -9.92 3.60
C ARG A 83 14.20 -8.94 3.91
N ASP A 84 14.02 -8.64 5.18
CA ASP A 84 13.07 -7.61 5.60
C ASP A 84 13.42 -6.28 4.89
N TYR A 85 12.40 -5.55 4.48
CA TYR A 85 12.49 -4.26 3.78
C TYR A 85 13.12 -4.28 2.37
N GLU A 86 13.30 -5.43 1.75
CA GLU A 86 13.80 -5.51 0.36
C GLU A 86 12.74 -5.18 -0.71
N GLY A 87 11.50 -4.98 -0.32
CA GLY A 87 10.42 -4.64 -1.23
C GLY A 87 9.36 -3.79 -0.58
N VAL A 88 8.61 -3.10 -1.43
CA VAL A 88 7.42 -2.35 -1.03
C VAL A 88 6.24 -2.87 -1.84
N ALA A 89 5.13 -3.17 -1.16
CA ALA A 89 3.88 -3.48 -1.81
C ALA A 89 2.91 -2.31 -1.69
N VAL A 90 2.25 -2.00 -2.80
CA VAL A 90 1.15 -1.04 -2.88
C VAL A 90 -0.06 -1.79 -3.38
N VAL A 91 -1.08 -1.91 -2.54
CA VAL A 91 -2.28 -2.70 -2.81
C VAL A 91 -3.47 -1.75 -2.87
N CYS A 92 -3.93 -1.43 -4.07
CA CYS A 92 -5.14 -0.66 -4.27
C CYS A 92 -6.36 -1.55 -3.99
N GLN A 93 -7.24 -1.14 -3.08
CA GLN A 93 -8.31 -1.98 -2.56
C GLN A 93 -9.48 -1.17 -2.01
N GLY A 94 -10.60 -1.86 -1.75
CA GLY A 94 -11.69 -1.35 -0.93
C GLY A 94 -11.30 -1.14 0.52
N TYR A 95 -12.17 -0.47 1.28
CA TYR A 95 -11.95 -0.26 2.71
C TYR A 95 -11.98 -1.60 3.46
N PRO A 96 -11.02 -1.83 4.37
CA PRO A 96 -11.08 -2.96 5.28
C PRO A 96 -12.40 -2.96 6.06
N ASP A 97 -12.99 -4.15 6.24
CA ASP A 97 -14.25 -4.34 6.96
C ASP A 97 -15.48 -3.63 6.34
N ALA A 98 -15.41 -3.24 5.06
CA ALA A 98 -16.50 -2.52 4.40
C ALA A 98 -17.83 -3.28 4.38
N VAL A 99 -17.81 -4.62 4.43
CA VAL A 99 -19.03 -5.46 4.48
C VAL A 99 -19.84 -5.24 5.76
N ASN A 100 -19.20 -4.81 6.84
CA ASN A 100 -19.82 -4.55 8.15
C ASN A 100 -19.99 -3.04 8.43
N ARG A 101 -19.60 -2.19 7.50
CA ARG A 101 -19.54 -0.74 7.66
C ARG A 101 -20.30 -0.04 6.53
N PRO A 102 -21.61 0.22 6.71
CA PRO A 102 -22.44 0.81 5.65
C PRO A 102 -22.03 2.25 5.29
N GLU A 103 -21.26 2.92 6.13
CA GLU A 103 -20.70 4.24 5.87
C GLU A 103 -19.49 4.21 4.90
N PHE A 104 -18.93 3.04 4.63
CA PHE A 104 -17.81 2.88 3.70
C PHE A 104 -18.31 2.61 2.27
N PRO A 105 -17.49 2.88 1.24
CA PRO A 105 -17.81 2.47 -0.11
C PRO A 105 -18.14 0.98 -0.18
N SER A 106 -19.24 0.65 -0.86
CA SER A 106 -19.72 -0.74 -0.96
C SER A 106 -18.66 -1.63 -1.64
N PRO A 107 -18.34 -2.80 -1.07
CA PRO A 107 -17.45 -3.78 -1.70
C PRO A 107 -18.17 -4.67 -2.72
N LEU A 108 -19.49 -4.49 -2.87
CA LEU A 108 -20.30 -5.33 -3.76
C LEU A 108 -20.05 -4.93 -5.22
N LEU A 109 -19.71 -5.93 -6.03
CA LEU A 109 -19.65 -5.80 -7.47
C LEU A 109 -20.98 -6.30 -8.04
N ALA A 110 -21.74 -5.39 -8.66
CA ALA A 110 -22.94 -5.75 -9.39
C ALA A 110 -22.57 -6.41 -10.74
N PRO A 111 -23.46 -7.22 -11.35
CA PRO A 111 -23.20 -7.86 -12.64
C PRO A 111 -22.81 -6.88 -13.76
N ASP A 112 -23.28 -5.65 -13.68
CA ASP A 112 -23.03 -4.57 -14.66
C ASP A 112 -21.97 -3.58 -14.17
N GLY A 113 -21.30 -3.85 -13.05
CA GLY A 113 -20.29 -2.99 -12.42
C GLY A 113 -18.85 -3.36 -12.82
N PHE A 114 -18.00 -2.35 -12.93
CA PHE A 114 -16.56 -2.50 -13.12
C PHE A 114 -15.82 -2.07 -11.86
#